data_a0945e01788870e24564f8b3b54f68ad
#
_entry.id   a0945e01788870e24564f8b3b54f68ad
#
_cell.length_a   1.000
_cell.length_b   1.000
_cell.length_c   1.000
_cell.angle_alpha   90.00
_cell.angle_beta   90.00
_cell.angle_gamma   90.00
#
_symmetry.space_group_name_H-M   'P 1'
#
loop_
_entity.id
_entity.type
_entity.pdbx_description
1 polymer ?
#
loop_
_entity_poly.entity_id
_entity_poly.type
_entity_poly.pdbx_seq_one_letter_code
_entity_poly.pdbx_strand_id
1 'polypeptide(L)'
;MGSFAPYLWVIGPYSGGKTTLLRLMSALCRRAVRAADITPAAFYSLCEALRPTLLLDELELDSTARNRDLVRFFRSGSTQGQKVLRPGKAYDLFGPRAIVSRQEPPDAALASRTLAVAMRPSNRDLPPLDEASLSKIADQLQPRLLAFRLRNYNRVGSPELAANGLSPRMMDIARALAIPLLGDVELESGVIELLRPQDAHAKLKRGGDPEWVVATALYACSHRGANYWTVKEITGEVYNVLEGYGETYDLVPRKVGDILRSLGFRTEKLGNEGRGLRVTQDLRRSIHENAKALGLCRADILDPQTVMGGWGGARCDLCEEFGLMVDGRGNRLRSIPLSPPIRSGLFGKAR
;
A
#
# COMPACT_ATOMS: atom_id res chain seq x y z
N MET A 1 14.69 -7.79 11.76
CA MET A 1 14.02 -6.61 11.15
C MET A 1 13.23 -7.12 9.96
N GLY A 2 12.01 -6.63 9.76
CA GLY A 2 11.24 -6.98 8.57
C GLY A 2 11.95 -6.50 7.29
N SER A 3 11.58 -7.08 6.16
CA SER A 3 12.12 -6.70 4.84
C SER A 3 11.60 -5.35 4.32
N PHE A 4 10.62 -4.76 5.01
CA PHE A 4 9.99 -3.49 4.68
C PHE A 4 9.95 -2.58 5.92
N ALA A 5 10.28 -1.31 5.74
CA ALA A 5 10.22 -0.26 6.75
C ALA A 5 9.34 0.89 6.23
N PRO A 6 8.05 0.93 6.62
CA PRO A 6 7.20 2.04 6.26
C PRO A 6 7.68 3.33 6.91
N TYR A 7 7.45 4.46 6.26
CA TYR A 7 7.78 5.76 6.83
C TYR A 7 6.56 6.34 7.53
N LEU A 8 6.79 7.04 8.63
CA LEU A 8 5.78 7.88 9.24
C LEU A 8 5.80 9.25 8.56
N TRP A 9 4.69 9.62 7.92
CA TRP A 9 4.54 10.93 7.30
C TRP A 9 3.53 11.76 8.07
N VAL A 10 4.01 12.77 8.78
CA VAL A 10 3.20 13.58 9.69
C VAL A 10 2.86 14.90 9.01
N ILE A 11 1.57 15.14 8.80
CA ILE A 11 1.04 16.32 8.12
C ILE A 11 0.27 17.16 9.13
N GLY A 12 0.38 18.46 9.06
CA GLY A 12 -0.43 19.35 9.89
C GLY A 12 -0.06 20.82 9.79
N PRO A 13 -0.92 21.71 10.29
CA PRO A 13 -0.69 23.15 10.29
C PRO A 13 0.47 23.55 11.21
N TYR A 14 0.85 24.81 11.16
CA TYR A 14 1.73 25.40 12.16
C TYR A 14 1.14 25.20 13.56
N SER A 15 2.00 25.09 14.54
CA SER A 15 1.62 24.87 15.95
C SER A 15 0.80 23.61 16.22
N GLY A 16 0.75 22.66 15.26
CA GLY A 16 0.05 21.38 15.41
C GLY A 16 0.79 20.33 16.25
N GLY A 17 1.89 20.66 16.91
CA GLY A 17 2.65 19.73 17.76
C GLY A 17 3.61 18.79 17.02
N LYS A 18 3.83 18.98 15.70
CA LYS A 18 4.67 18.13 14.86
C LYS A 18 6.11 18.00 15.36
N THR A 19 6.76 19.14 15.64
CA THR A 19 8.14 19.17 16.18
C THR A 19 8.20 18.55 17.58
N THR A 20 7.17 18.73 18.41
CA THR A 20 7.04 18.08 19.71
C THR A 20 6.99 16.55 19.57
N LEU A 21 6.25 16.03 18.60
CA LEU A 21 6.24 14.61 18.29
C LEU A 21 7.64 14.10 17.90
N LEU A 22 8.34 14.81 17.02
CA LEU A 22 9.72 14.41 16.64
C LEU A 22 10.70 14.46 17.82
N ARG A 23 10.57 15.44 18.72
CA ARG A 23 11.38 15.50 19.95
C ARG A 23 11.11 14.28 20.83
N LEU A 24 9.86 13.90 21.01
CA LEU A 24 9.50 12.72 21.77
C LEU A 24 10.01 11.45 21.10
N MET A 25 9.86 11.33 19.78
CA MET A 25 10.41 10.20 19.02
C MET A 25 11.94 10.14 19.13
N SER A 26 12.64 11.27 19.14
CA SER A 26 14.09 11.29 19.29
C SER A 26 14.55 10.73 20.64
N ALA A 27 13.76 10.91 21.69
CA ALA A 27 14.02 10.35 23.01
C ALA A 27 13.75 8.84 23.10
N LEU A 28 12.91 8.28 22.23
CA LEU A 28 12.46 6.89 22.33
C LEU A 28 13.04 5.98 21.24
N CYS A 29 13.33 6.51 20.06
CA CYS A 29 13.78 5.72 18.92
C CYS A 29 15.26 5.37 19.02
N ARG A 30 15.59 4.17 18.56
CA ARG A 30 16.98 3.71 18.52
C ARG A 30 17.78 4.51 17.49
N ARG A 31 18.94 5.04 17.89
CA ARG A 31 19.86 5.82 17.03
C ARG A 31 19.11 6.94 16.30
N ALA A 32 18.22 7.62 17.00
CA ALA A 32 17.49 8.71 16.42
C ALA A 32 18.43 9.85 16.01
N VAL A 33 18.29 10.30 14.76
CA VAL A 33 18.96 11.49 14.26
C VAL A 33 17.89 12.44 13.75
N ARG A 34 17.77 13.59 14.39
CA ARG A 34 16.86 14.65 13.98
C ARG A 34 17.59 15.67 13.14
N ALA A 35 17.03 16.00 11.98
CA ALA A 35 17.57 17.00 11.07
C ALA A 35 16.44 17.87 10.50
N ALA A 36 16.69 19.17 10.39
CA ALA A 36 15.79 20.12 9.73
C ALA A 36 16.00 20.11 8.20
N ASP A 37 17.19 19.77 7.77
CA ASP A 37 17.55 19.67 6.35
C ASP A 37 18.59 18.57 6.15
N ILE A 38 18.63 17.98 4.97
CA ILE A 38 19.58 16.96 4.61
C ILE A 38 19.93 17.01 3.11
N THR A 39 21.21 17.01 2.80
CA THR A 39 21.65 16.87 1.41
C THR A 39 21.64 15.40 0.98
N PRO A 40 21.51 15.10 -0.32
CA PRO A 40 21.65 13.73 -0.82
C PRO A 40 22.94 13.04 -0.36
N ALA A 41 24.06 13.75 -0.35
CA ALA A 41 25.36 13.20 0.08
C ALA A 41 25.38 12.87 1.58
N ALA A 42 24.91 13.78 2.43
CA ALA A 42 24.80 13.55 3.87
C ALA A 42 23.84 12.39 4.18
N PHE A 43 22.74 12.28 3.42
CA PHE A 43 21.74 11.25 3.62
C PHE A 43 22.31 9.84 3.47
N TYR A 44 22.97 9.51 2.36
CA TYR A 44 23.51 8.17 2.19
C TYR A 44 24.71 7.88 3.10
N SER A 45 25.58 8.88 3.38
CA SER A 45 26.68 8.72 4.32
C SER A 45 26.20 8.44 5.75
N LEU A 46 25.16 9.17 6.18
CA LEU A 46 24.56 8.99 7.50
C LEU A 46 23.88 7.62 7.64
N CYS A 47 23.12 7.21 6.62
CA CYS A 47 22.43 5.92 6.63
C CYS A 47 23.45 4.77 6.73
N GLU A 48 24.55 4.84 6.01
CA GLU A 48 25.60 3.82 6.06
C GLU A 48 26.34 3.78 7.39
N ALA A 49 26.75 4.93 7.90
CA ALA A 49 27.57 5.01 9.11
C ALA A 49 26.77 4.61 10.36
N LEU A 50 25.53 5.05 10.50
CA LEU A 50 24.76 4.94 11.74
C LEU A 50 23.56 4.00 11.66
N ARG A 51 23.00 3.75 10.46
CA ARG A 51 21.69 3.08 10.28
C ARG A 51 20.66 3.66 11.24
N PRO A 52 20.40 4.97 11.15
CA PRO A 52 19.60 5.70 12.13
C PRO A 52 18.11 5.47 11.95
N THR A 53 17.33 5.78 12.98
CA THR A 53 15.96 6.25 12.81
C THR A 53 16.03 7.73 12.45
N LEU A 54 15.79 8.06 11.19
CA LEU A 54 15.92 9.43 10.68
C LEU A 54 14.62 10.20 10.88
N LEU A 55 14.71 11.33 11.59
CA LEU A 55 13.60 12.20 11.92
C LEU A 55 13.80 13.55 11.22
N LEU A 56 13.00 13.82 10.18
CA LEU A 56 13.13 15.01 9.35
C LEU A 56 12.03 16.02 9.69
N ASP A 57 12.45 17.21 10.12
CA ASP A 57 11.54 18.28 10.52
C ASP A 57 11.38 19.27 9.34
N GLU A 58 10.14 19.56 8.98
CA GLU A 58 9.75 20.51 7.92
C GLU A 58 10.42 20.23 6.54
N LEU A 59 10.58 18.95 6.19
CA LEU A 59 11.14 18.60 4.88
C LEU A 59 10.16 18.97 3.76
N GLU A 60 10.54 19.98 2.96
CA GLU A 60 9.82 20.36 1.75
C GLU A 60 10.47 19.69 0.54
N LEU A 61 9.75 18.76 -0.08
CA LEU A 61 10.20 18.06 -1.28
C LEU A 61 9.57 18.71 -2.51
N ASP A 62 10.18 19.78 -2.96
CA ASP A 62 9.81 20.44 -4.22
C ASP A 62 10.35 19.69 -5.46
N SER A 63 10.13 20.26 -6.65
CA SER A 63 10.55 19.68 -7.93
C SER A 63 12.05 19.88 -8.27
N THR A 64 12.86 20.42 -7.35
CA THR A 64 14.29 20.63 -7.57
C THR A 64 15.06 19.34 -7.83
N ALA A 65 16.20 19.41 -8.50
CA ALA A 65 17.05 18.25 -8.77
C ALA A 65 17.50 17.56 -7.46
N ARG A 66 17.82 18.35 -6.43
CA ARG A 66 18.19 17.87 -5.10
C ARG A 66 17.06 17.03 -4.48
N ASN A 67 15.85 17.54 -4.49
CA ASN A 67 14.70 16.89 -3.90
C ASN A 67 14.27 15.65 -4.68
N ARG A 68 14.43 15.64 -6.01
CA ARG A 68 14.23 14.44 -6.83
C ARG A 68 15.13 13.28 -6.41
N ASP A 69 16.40 13.56 -6.10
CA ASP A 69 17.30 12.52 -5.60
C ASP A 69 16.91 12.04 -4.22
N LEU A 70 16.50 12.91 -3.30
CA LEU A 70 16.00 12.52 -1.98
C LEU A 70 14.74 11.67 -2.10
N VAL A 71 13.78 12.01 -2.95
CA VAL A 71 12.58 11.21 -3.21
C VAL A 71 12.94 9.81 -3.71
N ARG A 72 13.92 9.69 -4.62
CA ARG A 72 14.42 8.38 -5.08
C ARG A 72 15.02 7.56 -3.93
N PHE A 73 15.78 8.20 -3.04
CA PHE A 73 16.39 7.55 -1.88
C PHE A 73 15.32 7.10 -0.88
N PHE A 74 14.29 7.90 -0.65
CA PHE A 74 13.15 7.47 0.17
C PHE A 74 12.42 6.29 -0.45
N ARG A 75 12.19 6.26 -1.76
CA ARG A 75 11.56 5.12 -2.42
C ARG A 75 12.38 3.83 -2.26
N SER A 76 13.71 3.88 -2.41
CA SER A 76 14.58 2.71 -2.30
C SER A 76 14.83 2.28 -0.86
N GLY A 77 14.90 3.22 0.08
CA GLY A 77 15.26 2.93 1.46
C GLY A 77 14.14 2.32 2.33
N SER A 78 12.93 2.14 1.78
CA SER A 78 11.84 1.44 2.47
C SER A 78 11.91 -0.08 2.37
N THR A 79 12.67 -0.62 1.41
CA THR A 79 12.77 -2.05 1.13
C THR A 79 14.21 -2.52 1.34
N GLN A 80 14.38 -3.59 2.11
CA GLN A 80 15.69 -4.18 2.39
C GLN A 80 16.32 -4.76 1.10
N GLY A 81 17.63 -4.63 0.97
CA GLY A 81 18.39 -5.19 -0.14
C GLY A 81 18.52 -4.26 -1.36
N GLN A 82 17.77 -3.17 -1.44
CA GLN A 82 17.98 -2.15 -2.46
C GLN A 82 19.15 -1.24 -2.10
N LYS A 83 20.10 -1.09 -3.02
CA LYS A 83 21.29 -0.24 -2.82
C LYS A 83 21.29 0.93 -3.79
N VAL A 84 21.80 2.06 -3.33
CA VAL A 84 22.09 3.21 -4.20
C VAL A 84 23.55 3.14 -4.60
N LEU A 85 23.81 3.08 -5.91
CA LEU A 85 25.16 3.03 -6.46
C LEU A 85 25.69 4.44 -6.71
N ARG A 86 26.93 4.68 -6.29
CA ARG A 86 27.70 5.88 -6.59
C ARG A 86 29.09 5.41 -7.06
N PRO A 87 29.88 6.25 -7.76
CA PRO A 87 31.19 5.87 -8.21
C PRO A 87 32.04 5.25 -7.07
N GLY A 88 32.46 4.00 -7.25
CA GLY A 88 33.26 3.27 -6.30
C GLY A 88 32.54 2.72 -5.06
N LYS A 89 31.24 2.96 -4.88
CA LYS A 89 30.53 2.52 -3.67
C LYS A 89 29.04 2.24 -3.83
N ALA A 90 28.54 1.24 -3.08
CA ALA A 90 27.13 0.89 -2.95
C ALA A 90 26.63 1.19 -1.53
N TYR A 91 25.61 2.01 -1.39
CA TYR A 91 25.04 2.44 -0.11
C TYR A 91 23.73 1.73 0.18
N ASP A 92 23.61 1.24 1.42
CA ASP A 92 22.35 0.70 1.95
C ASP A 92 21.58 1.81 2.67
N LEU A 93 20.43 2.17 2.09
CA LEU A 93 19.57 3.23 2.63
C LEU A 93 18.40 2.68 3.46
N PHE A 94 18.33 1.37 3.66
CA PHE A 94 17.21 0.76 4.38
C PHE A 94 17.16 1.22 5.85
N GLY A 95 15.96 1.69 6.27
CA GLY A 95 15.73 2.04 7.66
C GLY A 95 14.46 2.85 7.91
N PRO A 96 14.04 2.92 9.19
CA PRO A 96 12.85 3.64 9.60
C PRO A 96 13.06 5.17 9.52
N ARG A 97 12.02 5.88 9.11
CA ARG A 97 12.01 7.34 9.01
C ARG A 97 10.70 7.93 9.47
N ALA A 98 10.77 9.10 10.08
CA ALA A 98 9.62 9.96 10.29
C ALA A 98 9.89 11.30 9.60
N ILE A 99 8.94 11.75 8.80
CA ILE A 99 9.03 12.97 8.02
C ILE A 99 7.86 13.85 8.42
N VAL A 100 8.16 15.04 8.86
CA VAL A 100 7.17 16.08 9.13
C VAL A 100 7.13 17.03 7.95
N SER A 101 5.94 17.26 7.44
CA SER A 101 5.70 18.13 6.29
C SER A 101 4.37 18.87 6.44
N ARG A 102 4.16 19.90 5.64
CA ARG A 102 2.85 20.54 5.47
C ARG A 102 2.05 19.90 4.36
N GLN A 103 2.73 19.20 3.48
CA GLN A 103 2.18 18.59 2.28
C GLN A 103 2.25 17.07 2.36
N GLU A 104 1.40 16.44 1.58
CA GLU A 104 1.47 15.01 1.36
C GLU A 104 2.75 14.60 0.63
N PRO A 105 3.10 13.31 0.62
CA PRO A 105 4.22 12.82 -0.18
C PRO A 105 4.12 13.28 -1.64
N PRO A 106 5.22 13.71 -2.28
CA PRO A 106 5.20 14.35 -3.59
C PRO A 106 4.78 13.45 -4.75
N ASP A 107 4.73 12.16 -4.53
CA ASP A 107 4.33 11.18 -5.55
C ASP A 107 3.68 9.94 -4.95
N ALA A 108 2.88 9.26 -5.78
CA ALA A 108 2.14 8.06 -5.39
C ALA A 108 3.06 6.91 -4.95
N ALA A 109 4.26 6.79 -5.53
CA ALA A 109 5.18 5.72 -5.17
C ALA A 109 5.77 5.91 -3.78
N LEU A 110 6.05 7.13 -3.35
CA LEU A 110 6.46 7.43 -1.98
C LEU A 110 5.25 7.32 -1.03
N ALA A 111 4.10 7.88 -1.40
CA ALA A 111 2.86 7.80 -0.63
C ALA A 111 2.48 6.35 -0.28
N SER A 112 2.63 5.41 -1.24
CA SER A 112 2.34 3.99 -1.02
C SER A 112 3.27 3.28 -0.02
N ARG A 113 4.33 3.94 0.45
CA ARG A 113 5.32 3.44 1.41
C ARG A 113 5.23 4.16 2.76
N THR A 114 4.26 5.03 2.92
CA THR A 114 4.11 5.86 4.11
C THR A 114 2.85 5.52 4.89
N LEU A 115 2.94 5.65 6.21
CA LEU A 115 1.80 5.78 7.10
C LEU A 115 1.58 7.29 7.31
N ALA A 116 0.52 7.83 6.73
CA ALA A 116 0.18 9.25 6.83
C ALA A 116 -0.62 9.51 8.12
N VAL A 117 -0.18 10.49 8.90
CA VAL A 117 -0.85 10.92 10.13
C VAL A 117 -1.11 12.41 10.04
N ALA A 118 -2.38 12.79 10.05
CA ALA A 118 -2.80 14.20 10.11
C ALA A 118 -2.86 14.66 11.56
N MET A 119 -2.01 15.62 11.92
CA MET A 119 -2.05 16.26 13.23
C MET A 119 -2.92 17.51 13.21
N ARG A 120 -3.64 17.72 14.30
CA ARG A 120 -4.44 18.92 14.53
C ARG A 120 -4.01 19.57 15.83
N PRO A 121 -4.11 20.91 15.95
CA PRO A 121 -3.88 21.58 17.23
C PRO A 121 -4.75 20.95 18.33
N SER A 122 -4.17 20.76 19.51
CA SER A 122 -4.90 20.23 20.67
C SER A 122 -5.50 21.38 21.46
N ASN A 123 -6.76 21.22 21.86
CA ASN A 123 -7.40 22.12 22.83
C ASN A 123 -7.15 21.68 24.29
N ARG A 124 -6.33 20.66 24.51
CA ARG A 124 -5.98 20.16 25.84
C ARG A 124 -4.73 20.89 26.33
N ASP A 125 -4.70 21.26 27.57
CA ASP A 125 -3.49 21.69 28.28
C ASP A 125 -2.56 20.45 28.37
N LEU A 126 -1.54 20.43 27.53
CA LEU A 126 -0.51 19.42 27.58
C LEU A 126 0.66 19.92 28.42
N PRO A 127 1.28 19.04 29.23
CA PRO A 127 2.44 19.44 30.00
C PRO A 127 3.58 19.86 29.05
N PRO A 128 4.37 20.89 29.45
CA PRO A 128 5.49 21.34 28.65
C PRO A 128 6.51 20.19 28.47
N LEU A 129 6.98 19.99 27.21
CA LEU A 129 7.99 19.00 26.90
C LEU A 129 9.38 19.67 26.84
N ASP A 130 9.94 19.94 28.00
CA ASP A 130 11.31 20.44 28.18
C ASP A 130 12.34 19.28 28.15
N GLU A 131 13.61 19.60 28.21
CA GLU A 131 14.70 18.61 28.17
C GLU A 131 14.67 17.69 29.41
N ALA A 132 14.28 18.20 30.57
CA ALA A 132 14.16 17.40 31.79
C ALA A 132 13.06 16.37 31.68
N SER A 133 11.90 16.76 31.12
CA SER A 133 10.78 15.87 30.84
C SER A 133 11.14 14.81 29.81
N LEU A 134 11.85 15.18 28.74
CA LEU A 134 12.34 14.25 27.73
C LEU A 134 13.31 13.23 28.32
N SER A 135 14.28 13.67 29.15
CA SER A 135 15.22 12.77 29.83
C SER A 135 14.48 11.79 30.74
N LYS A 136 13.55 12.26 31.53
CA LYS A 136 12.72 11.42 32.40
C LYS A 136 11.93 10.36 31.61
N ILE A 137 11.33 10.75 30.49
CA ILE A 137 10.61 9.83 29.61
C ILE A 137 11.58 8.79 29.02
N ALA A 138 12.76 9.22 28.58
CA ALA A 138 13.78 8.34 28.03
C ALA A 138 14.24 7.32 29.09
N ASP A 139 14.57 7.78 30.30
CA ASP A 139 15.04 6.94 31.41
C ASP A 139 14.00 5.88 31.81
N GLN A 140 12.72 6.23 31.74
CA GLN A 140 11.63 5.31 32.07
C GLN A 140 11.31 4.30 30.97
N LEU A 141 11.34 4.71 29.70
CA LEU A 141 10.84 3.90 28.58
C LEU A 141 11.94 3.19 27.81
N GLN A 142 13.11 3.78 27.60
CA GLN A 142 14.17 3.14 26.83
C GLN A 142 14.60 1.78 27.39
N PRO A 143 14.80 1.59 28.72
CA PRO A 143 15.13 0.28 29.26
C PRO A 143 14.05 -0.76 29.00
N ARG A 144 12.78 -0.36 29.07
CA ARG A 144 11.65 -1.24 28.80
C ARG A 144 11.58 -1.65 27.34
N LEU A 145 11.79 -0.70 26.42
CA LEU A 145 11.84 -0.95 24.97
C LEU A 145 13.03 -1.86 24.61
N LEU A 146 14.18 -1.63 25.25
CA LEU A 146 15.36 -2.49 25.07
C LEU A 146 15.10 -3.90 25.59
N ALA A 147 14.56 -4.04 26.80
CA ALA A 147 14.22 -5.33 27.39
C ALA A 147 13.20 -6.10 26.53
N PHE A 148 12.16 -5.42 26.04
CA PHE A 148 11.20 -6.00 25.11
C PHE A 148 11.89 -6.51 23.84
N ARG A 149 12.75 -5.71 23.23
CA ARG A 149 13.50 -6.07 22.03
C ARG A 149 14.40 -7.28 22.26
N LEU A 150 15.15 -7.31 23.36
CA LEU A 150 16.06 -8.41 23.66
C LEU A 150 15.31 -9.73 23.92
N ARG A 151 14.23 -9.67 24.69
CA ARG A 151 13.38 -10.86 24.99
C ARG A 151 12.76 -11.45 23.74
N ASN A 152 12.42 -10.62 22.75
CA ASN A 152 11.68 -11.03 21.57
C ASN A 152 12.55 -11.09 20.30
N TYR A 153 13.85 -10.91 20.42
CA TYR A 153 14.76 -10.84 19.26
C TYR A 153 14.64 -12.06 18.32
N ASN A 154 14.54 -13.26 18.90
CA ASN A 154 14.43 -14.51 18.16
C ASN A 154 12.96 -14.88 17.82
N ARG A 155 11.99 -14.15 18.35
CA ARG A 155 10.54 -14.39 18.12
C ARG A 155 9.97 -13.55 16.98
N VAL A 156 10.75 -12.58 16.49
CA VAL A 156 10.34 -11.69 15.41
C VAL A 156 10.36 -12.45 14.09
N GLY A 157 9.19 -12.86 13.64
CA GLY A 157 8.92 -13.45 12.32
C GLY A 157 8.21 -12.48 11.38
N SER A 158 7.89 -12.94 10.17
CA SER A 158 6.94 -12.24 9.32
C SER A 158 5.53 -12.59 9.79
N PRO A 159 4.72 -11.62 10.26
CA PRO A 159 3.36 -11.90 10.68
C PRO A 159 2.51 -12.40 9.51
N GLU A 160 1.78 -13.49 9.72
CA GLU A 160 0.79 -14.00 8.78
C GLU A 160 -0.56 -13.32 9.04
N LEU A 161 -0.66 -12.05 8.64
CA LEU A 161 -1.94 -11.35 8.73
C LEU A 161 -2.93 -11.94 7.73
N ALA A 162 -4.14 -12.19 8.19
CA ALA A 162 -5.22 -12.62 7.32
C ALA A 162 -5.45 -11.56 6.21
N ALA A 163 -5.78 -12.01 4.98
CA ALA A 163 -6.13 -11.11 3.89
C ALA A 163 -7.44 -10.36 4.23
N ASN A 164 -7.35 -9.06 4.46
CA ASN A 164 -8.43 -8.24 5.05
C ASN A 164 -8.89 -7.11 4.13
N GLY A 165 -8.81 -7.29 2.81
CA GLY A 165 -9.26 -6.29 1.83
C GLY A 165 -8.32 -5.09 1.65
N LEU A 166 -7.19 -5.02 2.36
CA LEU A 166 -6.16 -4.02 2.13
C LEU A 166 -5.43 -4.28 0.80
N SER A 167 -5.01 -3.20 0.14
CA SER A 167 -4.16 -3.30 -1.04
C SER A 167 -2.81 -3.95 -0.69
N PRO A 168 -2.10 -4.57 -1.65
CA PRO A 168 -0.83 -5.26 -1.39
C PRO A 168 0.20 -4.38 -0.66
N ARG A 169 0.33 -3.12 -1.03
CA ARG A 169 1.25 -2.16 -0.39
C ARG A 169 0.83 -1.82 1.04
N MET A 170 -0.47 -1.65 1.27
CA MET A 170 -0.97 -1.40 2.61
C MET A 170 -0.80 -2.64 3.51
N MET A 171 -0.89 -3.84 2.95
CA MET A 171 -0.53 -5.08 3.65
C MET A 171 0.96 -5.16 4.02
N ASP A 172 1.87 -4.65 3.18
CA ASP A 172 3.30 -4.57 3.55
C ASP A 172 3.50 -3.64 4.77
N ILE A 173 2.78 -2.51 4.81
CA ILE A 173 2.77 -1.61 5.98
C ILE A 173 2.18 -2.32 7.21
N ALA A 174 1.03 -2.99 7.06
CA ALA A 174 0.38 -3.72 8.15
C ALA A 174 1.30 -4.79 8.74
N ARG A 175 1.96 -5.61 7.89
CA ARG A 175 2.93 -6.61 8.34
C ARG A 175 4.09 -5.99 9.10
N ALA A 176 4.63 -4.88 8.61
CA ALA A 176 5.74 -4.20 9.29
C ALA A 176 5.34 -3.67 10.67
N LEU A 177 4.12 -3.12 10.81
CA LEU A 177 3.58 -2.64 12.08
C LEU A 177 3.21 -3.80 13.03
N ALA A 178 2.81 -4.95 12.51
CA ALA A 178 2.46 -6.12 13.30
C ALA A 178 3.67 -6.89 13.86
N ILE A 179 4.87 -6.71 13.29
CA ILE A 179 6.10 -7.37 13.77
C ILE A 179 6.27 -7.29 15.31
N PRO A 180 6.15 -6.13 15.97
CA PRO A 180 6.32 -6.03 17.41
C PRO A 180 5.12 -6.55 18.21
N LEU A 181 4.01 -6.88 17.58
CA LEU A 181 2.79 -7.36 18.25
C LEU A 181 2.86 -8.86 18.58
N LEU A 182 3.82 -9.58 17.99
CA LEU A 182 4.16 -10.98 18.31
C LEU A 182 2.99 -11.98 18.18
N GLY A 183 2.04 -11.72 17.27
CA GLY A 183 0.89 -12.56 17.03
C GLY A 183 -0.31 -12.29 17.96
N ASP A 184 -0.34 -11.14 18.61
CA ASP A 184 -1.52 -10.67 19.33
C ASP A 184 -2.64 -10.31 18.33
N VAL A 185 -3.64 -11.17 18.23
CA VAL A 185 -4.72 -11.09 17.23
C VAL A 185 -5.55 -9.82 17.35
N GLU A 186 -5.78 -9.33 18.58
CA GLU A 186 -6.55 -8.12 18.83
C GLU A 186 -5.80 -6.89 18.35
N LEU A 187 -4.52 -6.78 18.70
CA LEU A 187 -3.66 -5.68 18.25
C LEU A 187 -3.41 -5.71 16.74
N GLU A 188 -3.23 -6.89 16.15
CA GLU A 188 -3.10 -7.06 14.70
C GLU A 188 -4.36 -6.62 13.95
N SER A 189 -5.54 -6.98 14.46
CA SER A 189 -6.83 -6.50 13.93
C SER A 189 -6.94 -4.99 14.06
N GLY A 190 -6.51 -4.41 15.18
CA GLY A 190 -6.46 -2.96 15.39
C GLY A 190 -5.56 -2.24 14.38
N VAL A 191 -4.43 -2.82 14.01
CA VAL A 191 -3.56 -2.27 12.94
C VAL A 191 -4.28 -2.24 11.60
N ILE A 192 -5.00 -3.30 11.25
CA ILE A 192 -5.74 -3.38 9.99
C ILE A 192 -6.84 -2.32 9.94
N GLU A 193 -7.63 -2.21 11.01
CA GLU A 193 -8.69 -1.19 11.09
C GLU A 193 -8.12 0.23 11.02
N LEU A 194 -6.96 0.49 11.63
CA LEU A 194 -6.26 1.78 11.54
C LEU A 194 -5.87 2.12 10.10
N LEU A 195 -5.51 1.13 9.29
CA LEU A 195 -5.02 1.33 7.92
C LEU A 195 -6.14 1.40 6.87
N ARG A 196 -7.34 0.89 7.15
CA ARG A 196 -8.47 0.89 6.21
C ARG A 196 -8.82 2.27 5.64
N PRO A 197 -8.96 3.34 6.45
CA PRO A 197 -9.28 4.66 5.91
C PRO A 197 -8.21 5.19 4.96
N GLN A 198 -6.94 4.96 5.26
CA GLN A 198 -5.83 5.37 4.41
C GLN A 198 -5.81 4.57 3.10
N ASP A 199 -6.08 3.27 3.14
CA ASP A 199 -6.15 2.43 1.94
C ASP A 199 -7.33 2.84 1.05
N ALA A 200 -8.51 3.10 1.64
CA ALA A 200 -9.67 3.61 0.91
C ALA A 200 -9.37 4.96 0.25
N HIS A 201 -8.77 5.90 0.98
CA HIS A 201 -8.36 7.19 0.42
C HIS A 201 -7.33 7.07 -0.70
N ALA A 202 -6.36 6.15 -0.56
CA ALA A 202 -5.37 5.87 -1.61
C ALA A 202 -6.03 5.24 -2.85
N LYS A 203 -7.06 4.41 -2.69
CA LYS A 203 -7.85 3.87 -3.80
C LYS A 203 -8.61 4.97 -4.53
N LEU A 204 -9.28 5.86 -3.80
CA LEU A 204 -9.98 7.02 -4.39
C LEU A 204 -9.01 7.92 -5.18
N LYS A 205 -7.82 8.21 -4.63
CA LYS A 205 -6.79 8.97 -5.36
C LYS A 205 -6.28 8.28 -6.62
N ARG A 206 -6.31 6.94 -6.68
CA ARG A 206 -5.94 6.18 -7.88
C ARG A 206 -6.98 6.31 -9.00
N GLY A 207 -8.21 6.71 -8.69
CA GLY A 207 -9.21 7.05 -9.70
C GLY A 207 -8.70 8.10 -10.70
N GLY A 208 -7.75 8.96 -10.29
CA GLY A 208 -7.02 9.86 -11.18
C GLY A 208 -5.81 9.23 -11.91
N ASP A 209 -5.43 7.96 -11.65
CA ASP A 209 -4.34 7.26 -12.35
C ASP A 209 -4.87 6.54 -13.59
N PRO A 210 -4.48 6.96 -14.80
CA PRO A 210 -4.97 6.35 -16.04
C PRO A 210 -4.71 4.84 -16.15
N GLU A 211 -3.58 4.34 -15.63
CA GLU A 211 -3.25 2.91 -15.65
C GLU A 211 -4.20 2.12 -14.74
N TRP A 212 -4.47 2.64 -13.56
CA TRP A 212 -5.40 2.01 -12.63
C TRP A 212 -6.84 2.00 -13.17
N VAL A 213 -7.28 3.11 -13.77
CA VAL A 213 -8.62 3.23 -14.38
C VAL A 213 -8.80 2.26 -15.53
N VAL A 214 -7.82 2.16 -16.44
CA VAL A 214 -7.86 1.21 -17.57
C VAL A 214 -7.85 -0.23 -17.08
N ALA A 215 -7.05 -0.55 -16.04
CA ALA A 215 -7.03 -1.87 -15.45
C ALA A 215 -8.38 -2.23 -14.79
N THR A 216 -9.01 -1.28 -14.10
CA THR A 216 -10.34 -1.44 -13.50
C THR A 216 -11.40 -1.68 -14.57
N ALA A 217 -11.39 -0.90 -15.65
CA ALA A 217 -12.29 -1.07 -16.78
C ALA A 217 -12.09 -2.44 -17.46
N LEU A 218 -10.85 -2.86 -17.67
CA LEU A 218 -10.55 -4.17 -18.24
C LEU A 218 -10.99 -5.32 -17.31
N TYR A 219 -10.80 -5.16 -16.01
CA TYR A 219 -11.28 -6.11 -15.01
C TYR A 219 -12.81 -6.21 -15.03
N ALA A 220 -13.52 -5.09 -15.15
CA ALA A 220 -14.98 -5.07 -15.33
C ALA A 220 -15.40 -5.81 -16.62
N CYS A 221 -14.74 -5.52 -17.74
CA CYS A 221 -14.98 -6.23 -19.01
C CYS A 221 -14.80 -7.75 -18.87
N SER A 222 -13.84 -8.22 -18.08
CA SER A 222 -13.54 -9.64 -17.92
C SER A 222 -14.69 -10.47 -17.35
N HIS A 223 -15.68 -9.82 -16.72
CA HIS A 223 -16.89 -10.46 -16.20
C HIS A 223 -18.07 -10.45 -17.19
N ARG A 224 -17.88 -9.87 -18.38
CA ARG A 224 -18.87 -9.90 -19.45
C ARG A 224 -18.65 -11.12 -20.35
N GLY A 225 -19.73 -11.75 -20.75
CA GLY A 225 -19.68 -12.87 -21.70
C GLY A 225 -19.46 -12.34 -23.12
N ALA A 226 -18.21 -12.19 -23.53
CA ALA A 226 -17.84 -11.78 -24.87
C ALA A 226 -16.67 -12.61 -25.39
N ASN A 227 -16.54 -12.73 -26.72
CA ASN A 227 -15.44 -13.42 -27.37
C ASN A 227 -14.24 -12.49 -27.63
N TYR A 228 -14.46 -11.22 -27.63
CA TYR A 228 -13.44 -10.17 -27.76
C TYR A 228 -13.95 -8.86 -27.14
N TRP A 229 -13.04 -7.95 -26.84
CA TRP A 229 -13.31 -6.56 -26.47
C TRP A 229 -12.47 -5.65 -27.36
N THR A 230 -13.13 -4.73 -28.07
CA THR A 230 -12.44 -3.69 -28.82
C THR A 230 -11.86 -2.65 -27.86
N VAL A 231 -10.80 -1.97 -28.26
CA VAL A 231 -10.26 -0.84 -27.48
C VAL A 231 -11.29 0.24 -27.29
N LYS A 232 -12.23 0.41 -28.22
CA LYS A 232 -13.34 1.37 -28.12
C LYS A 232 -14.31 0.99 -27.00
N GLU A 233 -14.69 -0.28 -26.89
CA GLU A 233 -15.57 -0.78 -25.80
C GLU A 233 -14.88 -0.66 -24.44
N ILE A 234 -13.59 -1.02 -24.35
CA ILE A 234 -12.81 -0.82 -23.13
C ILE A 234 -12.75 0.66 -22.78
N THR A 235 -12.61 1.57 -23.77
CA THR A 235 -12.63 3.01 -23.52
C THR A 235 -13.98 3.48 -23.01
N GLY A 236 -15.08 2.94 -23.51
CA GLY A 236 -16.42 3.20 -22.97
C GLY A 236 -16.52 2.83 -21.49
N GLU A 237 -15.97 1.66 -21.12
CA GLU A 237 -15.95 1.26 -19.72
C GLU A 237 -15.01 2.12 -18.85
N VAL A 238 -13.91 2.63 -19.43
CA VAL A 238 -13.03 3.61 -18.77
C VAL A 238 -13.81 4.85 -18.37
N TYR A 239 -14.71 5.35 -19.24
CA TYR A 239 -15.55 6.51 -18.88
C TYR A 239 -16.53 6.19 -17.75
N ASN A 240 -17.13 4.99 -17.72
CA ASN A 240 -17.98 4.56 -16.62
C ASN A 240 -17.23 4.53 -15.28
N VAL A 241 -15.99 4.04 -15.30
CA VAL A 241 -15.12 4.02 -14.11
C VAL A 241 -14.79 5.44 -13.67
N LEU A 242 -14.40 6.33 -14.59
CA LEU A 242 -14.08 7.73 -14.29
C LEU A 242 -15.27 8.48 -13.68
N GLU A 243 -16.45 8.32 -14.26
CA GLU A 243 -17.68 8.91 -13.75
C GLU A 243 -17.99 8.42 -12.33
N GLY A 244 -17.81 7.12 -12.06
CA GLY A 244 -17.98 6.53 -10.73
C GLY A 244 -17.01 7.10 -9.68
N TYR A 245 -15.85 7.62 -10.09
CA TYR A 245 -14.89 8.29 -9.22
C TYR A 245 -14.98 9.81 -9.24
N GLY A 246 -15.91 10.38 -10.00
CA GLY A 246 -16.09 11.84 -10.13
C GLY A 246 -14.97 12.53 -10.90
N GLU A 247 -14.19 11.77 -11.69
CA GLU A 247 -13.11 12.28 -12.52
C GLU A 247 -13.60 12.63 -13.94
N THR A 248 -13.06 13.70 -14.50
CA THR A 248 -13.57 14.26 -15.78
C THR A 248 -12.53 14.34 -16.89
N TYR A 249 -11.37 13.69 -16.74
CA TYR A 249 -10.35 13.73 -17.80
C TYR A 249 -10.65 12.76 -18.95
N ASP A 250 -10.22 13.13 -20.15
CA ASP A 250 -10.52 12.38 -21.38
C ASP A 250 -9.38 11.42 -21.74
N LEU A 251 -9.73 10.13 -21.90
CA LEU A 251 -8.80 9.08 -22.36
C LEU A 251 -9.21 8.57 -23.73
N VAL A 252 -8.63 9.15 -24.79
CA VAL A 252 -8.87 8.69 -26.16
C VAL A 252 -8.46 7.22 -26.36
N PRO A 253 -9.15 6.47 -27.26
CA PRO A 253 -8.88 5.04 -27.46
C PRO A 253 -7.43 4.68 -27.75
N ARG A 254 -6.70 5.55 -28.47
CA ARG A 254 -5.27 5.37 -28.74
C ARG A 254 -4.47 5.30 -27.45
N LYS A 255 -4.71 6.19 -26.51
CA LYS A 255 -4.02 6.23 -25.22
C LYS A 255 -4.40 5.03 -24.34
N VAL A 256 -5.68 4.62 -24.37
CA VAL A 256 -6.12 3.38 -23.70
C VAL A 256 -5.38 2.16 -24.26
N GLY A 257 -5.21 2.07 -25.60
CA GLY A 257 -4.44 1.02 -26.23
C GLY A 257 -2.95 1.00 -25.83
N ASP A 258 -2.34 2.17 -25.62
CA ASP A 258 -0.96 2.28 -25.15
C ASP A 258 -0.85 1.84 -23.66
N ILE A 259 -1.81 2.22 -22.84
CA ILE A 259 -1.87 1.79 -21.43
C ILE A 259 -2.13 0.29 -21.31
N LEU A 260 -3.01 -0.30 -22.13
CA LEU A 260 -3.20 -1.75 -22.16
C LEU A 260 -1.87 -2.47 -22.44
N ARG A 261 -1.05 -1.91 -23.35
CA ARG A 261 0.27 -2.46 -23.69
C ARG A 261 1.26 -2.32 -22.52
N SER A 262 1.26 -1.20 -21.78
CA SER A 262 2.09 -1.04 -20.58
C SER A 262 1.70 -2.00 -19.45
N LEU A 263 0.41 -2.34 -19.36
CA LEU A 263 -0.11 -3.36 -18.45
C LEU A 263 0.17 -4.82 -18.90
N GLY A 264 0.83 -5.01 -20.06
CA GLY A 264 1.17 -6.32 -20.59
C GLY A 264 0.12 -6.93 -21.54
N PHE A 265 -0.97 -6.22 -21.83
CA PHE A 265 -2.03 -6.71 -22.72
C PHE A 265 -1.83 -6.25 -24.16
N ARG A 266 -1.49 -7.18 -25.05
CA ARG A 266 -1.25 -6.88 -26.47
C ARG A 266 -2.55 -6.92 -27.26
N THR A 267 -2.91 -5.77 -27.83
CA THR A 267 -4.09 -5.67 -28.72
C THR A 267 -3.76 -6.19 -30.12
N GLU A 268 -4.68 -6.94 -30.72
CA GLU A 268 -4.60 -7.44 -32.10
C GLU A 268 -5.70 -6.81 -32.99
N LYS A 269 -5.61 -7.03 -34.33
CA LYS A 269 -6.66 -6.59 -35.26
C LYS A 269 -7.79 -7.61 -35.25
N LEU A 270 -9.01 -7.17 -34.94
CA LEU A 270 -10.21 -8.00 -34.86
C LEU A 270 -11.07 -7.84 -36.14
N GLY A 271 -10.52 -8.24 -37.30
CA GLY A 271 -11.21 -8.08 -38.58
C GLY A 271 -11.64 -6.61 -38.83
N ASN A 272 -12.92 -6.39 -39.09
CA ASN A 272 -13.50 -5.06 -39.32
C ASN A 272 -13.84 -4.28 -38.06
N GLU A 273 -13.78 -4.89 -36.88
CA GLU A 273 -14.12 -4.30 -35.59
C GLU A 273 -13.01 -3.40 -35.03
N GLY A 274 -11.85 -3.36 -35.67
CA GLY A 274 -10.70 -2.57 -35.25
C GLY A 274 -9.70 -3.34 -34.39
N ARG A 275 -9.04 -2.66 -33.46
CA ARG A 275 -8.07 -3.30 -32.53
C ARG A 275 -8.73 -3.62 -31.20
N GLY A 276 -8.36 -4.77 -30.61
CA GLY A 276 -8.89 -5.20 -29.32
C GLY A 276 -8.16 -6.39 -28.74
N LEU A 277 -8.76 -7.02 -27.78
CA LEU A 277 -8.28 -8.20 -27.06
C LEU A 277 -9.21 -9.38 -27.36
N ARG A 278 -8.69 -10.49 -27.82
CA ARG A 278 -9.43 -11.75 -27.95
C ARG A 278 -9.55 -12.42 -26.59
N VAL A 279 -10.75 -12.76 -26.19
CA VAL A 279 -11.03 -13.32 -24.87
C VAL A 279 -10.69 -14.80 -24.85
N THR A 280 -9.65 -15.14 -24.10
CA THR A 280 -9.25 -16.51 -23.78
C THR A 280 -9.27 -16.71 -22.28
N GLN A 281 -9.22 -17.95 -21.82
CA GLN A 281 -9.09 -18.24 -20.39
C GLN A 281 -7.79 -17.66 -19.81
N ASP A 282 -6.67 -17.77 -20.56
CA ASP A 282 -5.39 -17.22 -20.15
C ASP A 282 -5.44 -15.69 -20.02
N LEU A 283 -6.09 -15.01 -20.97
CA LEU A 283 -6.28 -13.55 -20.87
C LEU A 283 -7.10 -13.19 -19.64
N ARG A 284 -8.21 -13.88 -19.38
CA ARG A 284 -9.03 -13.65 -18.18
C ARG A 284 -8.24 -13.87 -16.90
N ARG A 285 -7.43 -14.93 -16.83
CA ARG A 285 -6.55 -15.21 -15.71
C ARG A 285 -5.54 -14.09 -15.50
N SER A 286 -4.85 -13.66 -16.54
CA SER A 286 -3.89 -12.56 -16.48
C SER A 286 -4.52 -11.23 -16.04
N ILE A 287 -5.77 -10.97 -16.45
CA ILE A 287 -6.52 -9.79 -15.99
C ILE A 287 -6.77 -9.87 -14.47
N HIS A 288 -7.18 -11.04 -13.95
CA HIS A 288 -7.42 -11.21 -12.51
C HIS A 288 -6.13 -11.17 -11.70
N GLU A 289 -5.01 -11.69 -12.23
CA GLU A 289 -3.68 -11.54 -11.63
C GLU A 289 -3.27 -10.05 -11.53
N ASN A 290 -3.47 -9.31 -12.61
CA ASN A 290 -3.20 -7.87 -12.67
C ASN A 290 -4.10 -7.10 -11.68
N ALA A 291 -5.39 -7.43 -11.64
CA ALA A 291 -6.34 -6.85 -10.68
C ALA A 291 -5.89 -7.09 -9.24
N LYS A 292 -5.44 -8.30 -8.90
CA LYS A 292 -4.87 -8.63 -7.59
C LYS A 292 -3.63 -7.80 -7.27
N ALA A 293 -2.71 -7.69 -8.23
CA ALA A 293 -1.48 -6.91 -8.08
C ALA A 293 -1.76 -5.41 -7.85
N LEU A 294 -2.79 -4.87 -8.48
CA LEU A 294 -3.23 -3.48 -8.31
C LEU A 294 -4.13 -3.27 -7.09
N GLY A 295 -4.48 -4.34 -6.38
CA GLY A 295 -5.34 -4.28 -5.20
C GLY A 295 -6.82 -4.06 -5.53
N LEU A 296 -7.23 -4.34 -6.77
CA LEU A 296 -8.63 -4.30 -7.17
C LEU A 296 -9.39 -5.45 -6.52
N CYS A 297 -10.68 -5.24 -6.28
CA CYS A 297 -11.60 -6.28 -5.85
C CYS A 297 -12.94 -6.11 -6.57
N ARG A 298 -13.83 -7.08 -6.43
CA ARG A 298 -15.11 -7.05 -7.15
C ARG A 298 -16.01 -5.87 -6.75
N ALA A 299 -15.87 -5.36 -5.53
CA ALA A 299 -16.59 -4.16 -5.10
C ALA A 299 -16.15 -2.90 -5.84
N ASP A 300 -14.90 -2.84 -6.33
CA ASP A 300 -14.39 -1.67 -7.05
C ASP A 300 -15.03 -1.52 -8.45
N ILE A 301 -15.70 -2.58 -8.97
CA ILE A 301 -16.36 -2.58 -10.27
C ILE A 301 -17.90 -2.75 -10.17
N LEU A 302 -18.43 -2.89 -8.98
CA LEU A 302 -19.87 -2.93 -8.73
C LEU A 302 -20.33 -1.54 -8.32
N ASP A 303 -20.95 -0.81 -9.24
CA ASP A 303 -21.73 0.37 -8.90
C ASP A 303 -22.97 -0.08 -8.11
N PRO A 304 -23.25 0.49 -6.91
CA PRO A 304 -24.48 0.21 -6.16
C PRO A 304 -25.76 0.46 -6.95
N GLN A 305 -25.74 1.32 -7.99
CA GLN A 305 -26.88 1.60 -8.84
C GLN A 305 -27.03 0.61 -10.00
N THR A 306 -25.96 -0.04 -10.45
CA THR A 306 -25.98 -1.06 -11.52
C THR A 306 -26.40 -2.45 -11.03
N VAL A 307 -26.51 -2.68 -9.73
CA VAL A 307 -27.01 -3.95 -9.16
C VAL A 307 -28.46 -4.23 -9.58
N MET A 308 -29.22 -3.20 -9.95
CA MET A 308 -30.61 -3.32 -10.48
C MET A 308 -30.67 -3.62 -11.97
N GLY A 309 -29.59 -3.50 -12.73
CA GLY A 309 -29.55 -3.62 -14.19
C GLY A 309 -28.68 -4.78 -14.72
N GLY A 310 -28.96 -6.02 -14.36
CA GLY A 310 -28.59 -7.16 -15.19
C GLY A 310 -27.18 -7.74 -15.05
N TRP A 311 -26.34 -7.29 -14.13
CA TRP A 311 -25.12 -7.99 -13.73
C TRP A 311 -25.47 -8.94 -12.60
N GLY A 312 -26.15 -10.02 -12.96
CA GLY A 312 -26.45 -11.09 -12.01
C GLY A 312 -25.19 -11.45 -11.26
N GLY A 313 -25.28 -11.60 -9.94
CA GLY A 313 -24.20 -11.99 -9.04
C GLY A 313 -23.58 -13.35 -9.39
N ALA A 314 -23.26 -13.56 -10.67
CA ALA A 314 -22.64 -14.76 -11.17
C ALA A 314 -21.28 -14.94 -10.46
N ARG A 315 -21.14 -16.05 -9.80
CA ARG A 315 -19.89 -16.53 -9.23
C ARG A 315 -18.81 -16.47 -10.32
N CYS A 316 -17.69 -15.86 -10.01
CA CYS A 316 -16.51 -15.87 -10.87
C CYS A 316 -15.43 -16.70 -10.19
N ASP A 317 -15.16 -17.90 -10.71
CA ASP A 317 -14.19 -18.82 -10.14
C ASP A 317 -12.79 -18.19 -10.01
N LEU A 318 -12.40 -17.34 -10.97
CA LEU A 318 -11.14 -16.61 -10.91
C LEU A 318 -11.12 -15.56 -9.78
N CYS A 319 -12.24 -14.87 -9.53
CA CYS A 319 -12.32 -13.95 -8.39
C CYS A 319 -12.19 -14.70 -7.05
N GLU A 320 -12.74 -15.90 -6.94
CA GLU A 320 -12.59 -16.75 -5.77
C GLU A 320 -11.15 -17.27 -5.65
N GLU A 321 -10.57 -17.79 -6.74
CA GLU A 321 -9.19 -18.28 -6.78
C GLU A 321 -8.17 -17.21 -6.38
N PHE A 322 -8.32 -16.00 -6.91
CA PHE A 322 -7.40 -14.89 -6.62
C PHE A 322 -7.74 -14.10 -5.34
N GLY A 323 -8.84 -14.43 -4.66
CA GLY A 323 -9.27 -13.74 -3.43
C GLY A 323 -9.71 -12.30 -3.68
N LEU A 324 -10.39 -12.05 -4.81
CA LEU A 324 -10.89 -10.74 -5.21
C LEU A 324 -12.35 -10.49 -4.78
N MET A 325 -12.99 -11.47 -4.13
CA MET A 325 -14.33 -11.34 -3.56
C MET A 325 -14.30 -10.59 -2.23
N VAL A 326 -15.32 -9.80 -1.98
CA VAL A 326 -15.54 -9.11 -0.70
C VAL A 326 -16.92 -9.48 -0.16
N ASP A 327 -17.04 -9.54 1.18
CA ASP A 327 -18.33 -9.67 1.85
C ASP A 327 -19.09 -8.33 1.84
N GLY A 328 -20.34 -8.34 2.28
CA GLY A 328 -21.17 -7.13 2.39
C GLY A 328 -20.64 -6.07 3.37
N ARG A 329 -19.50 -6.35 4.05
CA ARG A 329 -18.77 -5.42 4.92
C ARG A 329 -17.45 -4.95 4.30
N GLY A 330 -17.18 -5.30 3.03
CA GLY A 330 -15.96 -4.94 2.34
C GLY A 330 -14.73 -5.81 2.68
N ASN A 331 -14.89 -6.92 3.41
CA ASN A 331 -13.82 -7.86 3.68
C ASN A 331 -13.68 -8.86 2.53
N ARG A 332 -12.44 -9.18 2.14
CA ARG A 332 -12.20 -10.25 1.16
C ARG A 332 -12.68 -11.58 1.72
N LEU A 333 -13.58 -12.25 0.98
CA LEU A 333 -13.98 -13.61 1.31
C LEU A 333 -12.78 -14.55 1.11
N ARG A 334 -12.43 -15.33 2.13
CA ARG A 334 -11.45 -16.40 1.96
C ARG A 334 -12.08 -17.47 1.06
N SER A 335 -11.33 -17.97 0.07
CA SER A 335 -11.62 -19.26 -0.53
C SER A 335 -11.58 -20.28 0.59
N ILE A 336 -12.72 -20.83 0.96
CA ILE A 336 -12.77 -22.02 1.83
C ILE A 336 -12.04 -23.09 1.02
N PRO A 337 -10.93 -23.68 1.52
CA PRO A 337 -10.35 -24.81 0.84
C PRO A 337 -11.43 -25.88 0.76
N LEU A 338 -11.76 -26.30 -0.45
CA LEU A 338 -12.63 -27.45 -0.67
C LEU A 338 -12.01 -28.60 0.14
N SER A 339 -12.70 -29.03 1.18
CA SER A 339 -12.30 -30.20 1.95
C SER A 339 -12.05 -31.34 0.97
N PRO A 340 -10.92 -32.06 1.07
CA PRO A 340 -10.68 -33.19 0.20
C PRO A 340 -11.89 -34.15 0.30
N PRO A 341 -12.31 -34.77 -0.80
CA PRO A 341 -13.47 -35.63 -0.78
C PRO A 341 -13.27 -36.71 0.31
N ILE A 342 -14.24 -36.84 1.21
CA ILE A 342 -14.27 -37.89 2.19
C ILE A 342 -14.16 -39.21 1.44
N ARG A 343 -13.02 -39.88 1.52
CA ARG A 343 -12.86 -41.24 1.05
C ARG A 343 -13.83 -42.10 1.84
N SER A 344 -14.95 -42.47 1.23
CA SER A 344 -15.78 -43.56 1.66
C SER A 344 -14.98 -44.86 1.59
N GLY A 345 -14.55 -45.36 2.72
CA GLY A 345 -13.84 -46.62 2.77
C GLY A 345 -13.51 -47.04 4.17
N LEU A 346 -14.33 -47.92 4.62
CA LEU A 346 -14.07 -49.12 5.45
C LEU A 346 -14.83 -49.15 6.76
N PHE A 347 -16.03 -49.67 6.66
CA PHE A 347 -16.62 -50.48 7.70
C PHE A 347 -15.75 -51.75 7.86
N GLY A 348 -14.96 -51.80 8.90
CA GLY A 348 -14.27 -52.97 9.40
C GLY A 348 -15.10 -53.59 10.54
N LYS A 349 -15.58 -54.80 10.32
CA LYS A 349 -16.39 -55.60 11.24
C LYS A 349 -15.68 -55.80 12.57
N ALA A 350 -16.46 -55.66 13.62
CA ALA A 350 -16.17 -56.15 14.96
C ALA A 350 -15.98 -57.66 15.00
N ARG A 351 -15.06 -58.10 15.79
CA ARG A 351 -15.13 -59.24 16.70
C ARG A 351 -14.57 -58.85 18.05
#